data_c8d0238e0bdaf5409fbdc4e85c13cab0
#
_entry.id   c8d0238e0bdaf5409fbdc4e85c13cab0
#
_cell.length_a   1.000
_cell.length_b   1.000
_cell.length_c   1.000
_cell.angle_alpha   90.00
_cell.angle_beta   90.00
_cell.angle_gamma   90.00
#
_symmetry.space_group_name_H-M   'P 1'
#
loop_
_entity.id
_entity.type
_entity.pdbx_description
1 polymer ?
#
loop_
_entity_poly.entity_id
_entity_poly.type
_entity_poly.pdbx_seq_one_letter_code
_entity_poly.pdbx_strand_id
1 'polypeptide(L)'
;MPELNAVIDLSHHNQNLDFSQIRNDGGILGVIHKATQGTGYTDPTYDSHMAQALDAGLLWGAYHFGTGSDGVEQAQHFLDVVSPGDQTLLVLDFEGNPHGPSMNLEEARGFVTHVYQTVGRWPMLYSGYYIKELLGSQMDPVLANCRFWLAQYGPTPVVPPNWTTWDLWQYTDGAAGPAPHEVPGAGRCDRDKFNGDESGLQMLWGVSQ
;
A
#
# COMPACT_ATOMS: atom_id res chain seq x y z
N MET A 1 -7.28 9.69 -17.74
CA MET A 1 -7.75 10.43 -16.54
C MET A 1 -6.56 11.18 -15.97
N PRO A 2 -6.71 12.26 -15.21
CA PRO A 2 -5.58 12.89 -14.58
C PRO A 2 -4.89 11.91 -13.63
N GLU A 3 -3.56 11.98 -13.52
CA GLU A 3 -2.77 11.24 -12.55
C GLU A 3 -2.37 12.21 -11.43
N LEU A 4 -2.69 11.87 -10.19
CA LEU A 4 -2.35 12.69 -9.03
C LEU A 4 -1.13 12.10 -8.32
N ASN A 5 0.01 12.80 -8.36
CA ASN A 5 1.26 12.39 -7.69
C ASN A 5 1.28 12.97 -6.27
N ALA A 6 0.52 12.37 -5.35
CA ALA A 6 0.29 12.91 -4.02
C ALA A 6 0.23 11.83 -2.92
N VAL A 7 0.79 10.66 -3.17
CA VAL A 7 0.89 9.57 -2.19
C VAL A 7 2.34 9.13 -2.07
N ILE A 8 2.74 8.74 -0.89
CA ILE A 8 4.03 8.10 -0.60
C ILE A 8 3.81 6.87 0.27
N ASP A 9 4.71 5.91 0.19
CA ASP A 9 4.73 4.81 1.15
C ASP A 9 6.04 4.78 1.94
N LEU A 10 5.93 4.36 3.20
CA LEU A 10 6.96 4.51 4.22
C LEU A 10 7.06 3.27 5.10
N SER A 11 8.19 3.16 5.82
CA SER A 11 8.41 2.18 6.89
C SER A 11 9.43 2.73 7.89
N HIS A 12 9.85 1.91 8.85
CA HIS A 12 10.95 2.24 9.77
C HIS A 12 12.29 2.56 9.07
N HIS A 13 12.44 2.27 7.79
CA HIS A 13 13.61 2.66 7.01
C HIS A 13 13.66 4.16 6.71
N ASN A 14 12.51 4.84 6.70
CA ASN A 14 12.40 6.26 6.49
C ASN A 14 12.52 7.00 7.83
N GLN A 15 13.63 7.72 8.00
CA GLN A 15 13.95 8.41 9.24
C GLN A 15 13.89 9.93 9.09
N ASN A 16 13.80 10.64 10.21
CA ASN A 16 13.78 12.11 10.26
C ASN A 16 12.65 12.73 9.43
N LEU A 17 11.46 12.14 9.51
CA LEU A 17 10.28 12.61 8.79
C LEU A 17 9.70 13.87 9.46
N ASP A 18 9.32 14.85 8.62
CA ASP A 18 8.51 16.00 9.00
C ASP A 18 7.19 15.94 8.22
N PHE A 19 6.15 15.39 8.85
CA PHE A 19 4.85 15.18 8.21
C PHE A 19 4.14 16.51 7.87
N SER A 20 4.39 17.57 8.60
CA SER A 20 3.88 18.91 8.28
C SER A 20 4.52 19.43 6.99
N GLN A 21 5.82 19.25 6.82
CA GLN A 21 6.51 19.63 5.60
C GLN A 21 6.13 18.72 4.42
N ILE A 22 5.97 17.41 4.64
CA ILE A 22 5.47 16.44 3.66
C ILE A 22 4.12 16.91 3.11
N ARG A 23 3.20 17.33 3.99
CA ARG A 23 1.86 17.79 3.60
C ARG A 23 1.90 19.13 2.88
N ASN A 24 2.56 20.14 3.45
CA ASN A 24 2.45 21.53 3.03
C ASN A 24 3.40 21.88 1.88
N ASP A 25 4.65 21.42 1.93
CA ASP A 25 5.69 21.74 0.95
C ASP A 25 5.83 20.62 -0.09
N GLY A 26 5.62 19.37 0.33
CA GLY A 26 5.68 18.19 -0.54
C GLY A 26 4.42 17.97 -1.38
N GLY A 27 3.31 18.57 -1.00
CA GLY A 27 2.02 18.41 -1.69
C GLY A 27 1.46 16.97 -1.58
N ILE A 28 1.91 16.22 -0.58
CA ILE A 28 1.40 14.87 -0.32
C ILE A 28 0.06 14.95 0.40
N LEU A 29 -0.86 14.11 -0.03
CA LEU A 29 -2.21 13.99 0.54
C LEU A 29 -2.39 12.71 1.35
N GLY A 30 -1.71 11.64 0.98
CA GLY A 30 -1.83 10.33 1.62
C GLY A 30 -0.50 9.66 1.87
N VAL A 31 -0.43 8.94 2.99
CA VAL A 31 0.72 8.12 3.39
C VAL A 31 0.23 6.69 3.64
N ILE A 32 0.92 5.71 3.08
CA ILE A 32 0.71 4.30 3.37
C ILE A 32 1.96 3.79 4.09
N HIS A 33 1.81 3.28 5.31
CA HIS A 33 2.95 2.92 6.14
C HIS A 33 2.96 1.43 6.49
N LYS A 34 4.15 0.82 6.52
CA LYS A 34 4.30 -0.55 7.01
C LYS A 34 3.76 -0.64 8.44
N ALA A 35 2.81 -1.55 8.67
CA ALA A 35 2.32 -1.85 10.00
C ALA A 35 2.92 -3.16 10.51
N THR A 36 2.85 -4.21 9.67
CA THR A 36 3.22 -5.56 10.08
C THR A 36 3.89 -6.35 8.96
N GLN A 37 4.49 -7.48 9.33
CA GLN A 37 5.03 -8.47 8.42
C GLN A 37 4.90 -9.87 9.01
N GLY A 38 4.43 -10.84 8.23
CA GLY A 38 4.24 -12.20 8.73
C GLY A 38 3.31 -12.25 9.94
N THR A 39 3.45 -13.26 10.77
CA THR A 39 2.55 -13.49 11.92
C THR A 39 2.98 -12.81 13.22
N GLY A 40 4.08 -12.04 13.25
CA GLY A 40 4.57 -11.53 14.54
C GLY A 40 5.43 -10.26 14.50
N TYR A 41 5.78 -9.73 13.33
CA TYR A 41 6.54 -8.49 13.25
C TYR A 41 5.61 -7.28 13.16
N THR A 42 5.84 -6.30 14.02
CA THR A 42 5.21 -4.97 13.98
C THR A 42 6.28 -3.92 13.70
N ASP A 43 6.00 -3.00 12.78
CA ASP A 43 6.92 -1.90 12.48
C ASP A 43 7.01 -0.95 13.70
N PRO A 44 8.22 -0.72 14.25
CA PRO A 44 8.38 0.03 15.50
C PRO A 44 8.02 1.51 15.38
N THR A 45 7.88 2.04 14.17
CA THR A 45 7.55 3.46 13.95
C THR A 45 6.09 3.68 13.57
N TYR A 46 5.32 2.60 13.35
CA TYR A 46 3.95 2.68 12.84
C TYR A 46 3.07 3.64 13.63
N ASP A 47 2.91 3.41 14.94
CA ASP A 47 2.01 4.21 15.77
C ASP A 47 2.44 5.69 15.85
N SER A 48 3.75 5.93 16.00
CA SER A 48 4.27 7.29 16.11
C SER A 48 4.14 8.08 14.81
N HIS A 49 4.38 7.42 13.67
CA HIS A 49 4.22 8.05 12.36
C HIS A 49 2.74 8.25 12.01
N MET A 50 1.86 7.31 12.38
CA MET A 50 0.41 7.46 12.23
C MET A 50 -0.10 8.71 12.94
N ALA A 51 0.25 8.86 14.23
CA ALA A 51 -0.19 10.01 15.03
C ALA A 51 0.26 11.33 14.40
N GLN A 52 1.54 11.43 13.99
CA GLN A 52 2.09 12.64 13.37
C GLN A 52 1.49 12.94 11.99
N ALA A 53 1.26 11.91 11.17
CA ALA A 53 0.65 12.08 9.85
C ALA A 53 -0.80 12.57 9.94
N LEU A 54 -1.59 11.99 10.85
CA LEU A 54 -2.97 12.42 11.09
C LEU A 54 -3.04 13.85 11.66
N ASP A 55 -2.13 14.23 12.57
CA ASP A 55 -2.02 15.60 13.11
C ASP A 55 -1.67 16.61 11.99
N ALA A 56 -0.88 16.20 11.01
CA ALA A 56 -0.56 17.00 9.82
C ALA A 56 -1.71 17.04 8.78
N GLY A 57 -2.82 16.35 9.00
CA GLY A 57 -3.97 16.29 8.09
C GLY A 57 -3.74 15.42 6.85
N LEU A 58 -2.86 14.43 6.93
CA LEU A 58 -2.64 13.44 5.88
C LEU A 58 -3.65 12.29 6.00
N LEU A 59 -4.07 11.74 4.86
CA LEU A 59 -4.77 10.47 4.79
C LEU A 59 -3.81 9.35 5.18
N TRP A 60 -4.30 8.39 5.98
CA TRP A 60 -3.46 7.32 6.53
C TRP A 60 -3.86 5.94 6.02
N GLY A 61 -2.89 5.18 5.54
CA GLY A 61 -3.03 3.78 5.17
C GLY A 61 -1.99 2.90 5.88
N ALA A 62 -2.29 1.63 5.98
CA ALA A 62 -1.43 0.62 6.57
C ALA A 62 -1.17 -0.51 5.58
N TYR A 63 0.06 -0.99 5.47
CA TYR A 63 0.34 -2.20 4.72
C TYR A 63 0.94 -3.32 5.56
N HIS A 64 0.60 -4.55 5.16
CA HIS A 64 1.14 -5.78 5.68
C HIS A 64 2.05 -6.42 4.63
N PHE A 65 3.31 -6.68 4.95
CA PHE A 65 4.21 -7.43 4.09
C PHE A 65 3.95 -8.94 4.23
N GLY A 66 3.46 -9.56 3.16
CA GLY A 66 3.12 -10.98 3.13
C GLY A 66 4.34 -11.90 3.13
N THR A 67 4.30 -12.93 3.97
CA THR A 67 5.32 -13.99 4.03
C THR A 67 4.69 -15.36 3.81
N GLY A 68 5.51 -16.41 3.60
CA GLY A 68 5.06 -17.79 3.45
C GLY A 68 4.60 -18.41 4.78
N SER A 69 3.59 -17.81 5.38
CA SER A 69 2.89 -18.28 6.58
C SER A 69 1.39 -18.26 6.33
N ASP A 70 0.58 -18.84 7.22
CA ASP A 70 -0.88 -18.85 7.07
C ASP A 70 -1.44 -17.45 6.85
N GLY A 71 -2.21 -17.27 5.77
CA GLY A 71 -2.71 -15.96 5.35
C GLY A 71 -3.75 -15.39 6.32
N VAL A 72 -4.54 -16.24 6.96
CA VAL A 72 -5.55 -15.82 7.95
C VAL A 72 -4.87 -15.34 9.23
N GLU A 73 -3.84 -16.05 9.71
CA GLU A 73 -3.07 -15.63 10.88
C GLU A 73 -2.34 -14.30 10.63
N GLN A 74 -1.79 -14.11 9.43
CA GLN A 74 -1.18 -12.84 9.03
C GLN A 74 -2.20 -11.71 9.01
N ALA A 75 -3.39 -11.94 8.44
CA ALA A 75 -4.46 -10.96 8.40
C ALA A 75 -4.97 -10.59 9.82
N GLN A 76 -5.10 -11.56 10.71
CA GLN A 76 -5.49 -11.33 12.09
C GLN A 76 -4.44 -10.46 12.81
N HIS A 77 -3.14 -10.82 12.69
CA HIS A 77 -2.06 -10.00 13.27
C HIS A 77 -2.06 -8.56 12.72
N PHE A 78 -2.28 -8.39 11.42
CA PHE A 78 -2.37 -7.08 10.80
C PHE A 78 -3.52 -6.25 11.37
N LEU A 79 -4.72 -6.84 11.47
CA LEU A 79 -5.91 -6.16 11.98
C LEU A 79 -5.79 -5.83 13.47
N ASP A 80 -5.18 -6.70 14.27
CA ASP A 80 -4.95 -6.49 15.71
C ASP A 80 -4.01 -5.29 15.95
N VAL A 81 -2.97 -5.12 15.12
CA VAL A 81 -2.04 -4.00 15.22
C VAL A 81 -2.67 -2.71 14.69
N VAL A 82 -3.29 -2.75 13.51
CA VAL A 82 -3.81 -1.55 12.86
C VAL A 82 -5.08 -1.03 13.53
N SER A 83 -5.94 -1.90 14.05
CA SER A 83 -7.26 -1.55 14.61
C SER A 83 -8.00 -0.52 13.72
N PRO A 84 -8.30 -0.86 12.45
CA PRO A 84 -8.63 0.13 11.43
C PRO A 84 -9.98 0.80 11.64
N GLY A 85 -10.01 2.12 11.49
CA GLY A 85 -11.25 2.88 11.30
C GLY A 85 -11.70 2.87 9.82
N ASP A 86 -12.87 3.50 9.56
CA ASP A 86 -13.46 3.54 8.21
C ASP A 86 -12.56 4.24 7.18
N GLN A 87 -11.74 5.18 7.62
CA GLN A 87 -10.82 5.97 6.79
C GLN A 87 -9.38 5.46 6.80
N THR A 88 -9.13 4.24 7.28
CA THR A 88 -7.79 3.63 7.21
C THR A 88 -7.69 2.78 5.96
N LEU A 89 -6.89 3.15 4.97
CA LEU A 89 -6.65 2.30 3.80
C LEU A 89 -5.85 1.06 4.25
N LEU A 90 -6.36 -0.13 3.93
CA LEU A 90 -5.71 -1.40 4.25
C LEU A 90 -5.08 -1.98 2.99
N VAL A 91 -3.84 -2.47 3.09
CA VAL A 91 -3.08 -3.00 1.95
C VAL A 91 -2.43 -4.33 2.31
N LEU A 92 -2.55 -5.30 1.42
CA LEU A 92 -1.66 -6.46 1.37
C LEU A 92 -0.52 -6.17 0.40
N ASP A 93 0.69 -6.14 0.90
CA ASP A 93 1.92 -6.11 0.12
C ASP A 93 2.30 -7.55 -0.25
N PHE A 94 2.02 -7.89 -1.52
CA PHE A 94 2.16 -9.23 -2.08
C PHE A 94 3.30 -9.27 -3.09
N GLU A 95 4.50 -9.49 -2.58
CA GLU A 95 5.72 -9.57 -3.38
C GLU A 95 6.66 -10.70 -2.95
N GLY A 96 7.73 -10.91 -3.70
CA GLY A 96 8.75 -11.90 -3.33
C GLY A 96 9.49 -11.49 -2.06
N ASN A 97 9.54 -12.38 -1.07
CA ASN A 97 10.28 -12.15 0.16
C ASN A 97 11.77 -12.48 -0.03
N PRO A 98 12.67 -11.47 -0.01
CA PRO A 98 14.11 -11.72 -0.21
C PRO A 98 14.79 -12.42 0.98
N HIS A 99 14.10 -12.51 2.14
CA HIS A 99 14.68 -13.01 3.39
C HIS A 99 14.03 -14.31 3.89
N GLY A 100 13.12 -14.91 3.12
CA GLY A 100 12.44 -16.13 3.51
C GLY A 100 11.39 -16.60 2.52
N PRO A 101 10.49 -17.49 2.92
CA PRO A 101 9.40 -17.92 2.06
C PRO A 101 8.48 -16.74 1.70
N SER A 102 8.13 -16.64 0.42
CA SER A 102 7.16 -15.66 -0.07
C SER A 102 5.73 -16.17 0.15
N MET A 103 4.80 -15.27 0.37
CA MET A 103 3.36 -15.55 0.38
C MET A 103 2.95 -16.12 -0.98
N ASN A 104 2.20 -17.22 -0.98
CA ASN A 104 1.63 -17.79 -2.20
C ASN A 104 0.19 -17.29 -2.45
N LEU A 105 -0.41 -17.68 -3.59
CA LEU A 105 -1.76 -17.22 -3.95
C LEU A 105 -2.86 -17.71 -2.98
N GLU A 106 -2.70 -18.89 -2.38
CA GLU A 106 -3.68 -19.41 -1.42
C GLU A 106 -3.65 -18.61 -0.12
N GLU A 107 -2.46 -18.34 0.38
CA GLU A 107 -2.24 -17.49 1.56
C GLU A 107 -2.74 -16.05 1.33
N ALA A 108 -2.49 -15.49 0.14
CA ALA A 108 -2.99 -14.17 -0.24
C ALA A 108 -4.53 -14.13 -0.28
N ARG A 109 -5.19 -15.16 -0.85
CA ARG A 109 -6.66 -15.28 -0.83
C ARG A 109 -7.19 -15.38 0.60
N GLY A 110 -6.54 -16.18 1.45
CA GLY A 110 -6.88 -16.30 2.88
C GLY A 110 -6.82 -14.95 3.57
N PHE A 111 -5.72 -14.21 3.37
CA PHE A 111 -5.51 -12.87 3.94
C PHE A 111 -6.62 -11.90 3.54
N VAL A 112 -6.81 -11.68 2.23
CA VAL A 112 -7.76 -10.65 1.76
C VAL A 112 -9.22 -11.01 2.10
N THR A 113 -9.56 -12.31 2.12
CA THR A 113 -10.88 -12.79 2.51
C THR A 113 -11.13 -12.56 3.99
N HIS A 114 -10.14 -12.84 4.85
CA HIS A 114 -10.26 -12.62 6.29
C HIS A 114 -10.41 -11.12 6.61
N VAL A 115 -9.63 -10.26 5.97
CA VAL A 115 -9.80 -8.80 6.09
C VAL A 115 -11.22 -8.38 5.70
N TYR A 116 -11.71 -8.83 4.54
CA TYR A 116 -13.07 -8.52 4.10
C TYR A 116 -14.14 -8.99 5.08
N GLN A 117 -14.04 -10.22 5.58
CA GLN A 117 -14.99 -10.79 6.54
C GLN A 117 -15.01 -10.03 7.87
N THR A 118 -13.88 -9.49 8.29
CA THR A 118 -13.74 -8.80 9.57
C THR A 118 -14.18 -7.34 9.50
N VAL A 119 -13.77 -6.61 8.44
CA VAL A 119 -14.01 -5.15 8.37
C VAL A 119 -15.02 -4.74 7.28
N GLY A 120 -15.56 -5.68 6.51
CA GLY A 120 -16.61 -5.43 5.50
C GLY A 120 -16.11 -4.78 4.21
N ARG A 121 -14.80 -4.64 4.01
CA ARG A 121 -14.18 -4.07 2.80
C ARG A 121 -12.93 -4.83 2.40
N TRP A 122 -12.73 -4.97 1.09
CA TRP A 122 -11.53 -5.60 0.56
C TRP A 122 -10.31 -4.69 0.76
N PRO A 123 -9.16 -5.24 1.20
CA PRO A 123 -7.93 -4.48 1.19
C PRO A 123 -7.49 -4.20 -0.25
N MET A 124 -6.64 -3.21 -0.44
CA MET A 124 -5.90 -3.02 -1.68
C MET A 124 -4.80 -4.08 -1.79
N LEU A 125 -4.48 -4.52 -2.99
CA LEU A 125 -3.36 -5.43 -3.27
C LEU A 125 -2.23 -4.64 -3.94
N TYR A 126 -1.09 -4.52 -3.25
CA TYR A 126 0.15 -4.05 -3.84
C TYR A 126 0.92 -5.24 -4.40
N SER A 127 1.35 -5.14 -5.65
CA SER A 127 2.24 -6.12 -6.26
C SER A 127 2.83 -5.59 -7.58
N GLY A 128 3.94 -6.21 -7.99
CA GLY A 128 4.63 -5.92 -9.24
C GLY A 128 4.80 -7.13 -10.14
N TYR A 129 6.07 -7.48 -10.36
CA TYR A 129 6.43 -8.62 -11.20
C TYR A 129 5.96 -9.97 -10.61
N TYR A 130 5.96 -10.09 -9.29
CA TYR A 130 5.65 -11.34 -8.59
C TYR A 130 4.25 -11.89 -8.91
N ILE A 131 3.22 -11.05 -8.83
CA ILE A 131 1.86 -11.50 -9.18
C ILE A 131 1.71 -11.82 -10.68
N LYS A 132 2.46 -11.13 -11.55
CA LYS A 132 2.47 -11.41 -12.99
C LYS A 132 3.06 -12.80 -13.28
N GLU A 133 4.10 -13.21 -12.55
CA GLU A 133 4.67 -14.55 -12.66
C GLU A 133 3.69 -15.62 -12.17
N LEU A 134 3.07 -15.42 -11.02
CA LEU A 134 2.18 -16.41 -10.40
C LEU A 134 0.88 -16.60 -11.18
N LEU A 135 0.28 -15.55 -11.71
CA LEU A 135 -0.97 -15.61 -12.46
C LEU A 135 -0.73 -15.92 -13.94
N GLY A 136 0.37 -15.47 -14.53
CA GLY A 136 0.58 -15.53 -15.96
C GLY A 136 -0.55 -14.83 -16.71
N SER A 137 -1.30 -15.58 -17.51
CA SER A 137 -2.51 -15.10 -18.22
C SER A 137 -3.83 -15.42 -17.51
N GLN A 138 -3.77 -16.05 -16.33
CA GLN A 138 -4.97 -16.46 -15.59
C GLN A 138 -5.50 -15.31 -14.73
N MET A 139 -6.78 -15.43 -14.36
CA MET A 139 -7.43 -14.51 -13.45
C MET A 139 -7.70 -15.22 -12.12
N ASP A 140 -7.56 -14.49 -11.03
CA ASP A 140 -7.92 -14.92 -9.69
C ASP A 140 -9.19 -14.20 -9.25
N PRO A 141 -10.33 -14.90 -9.13
CA PRO A 141 -11.61 -14.25 -8.85
C PRO A 141 -11.70 -13.68 -7.42
N VAL A 142 -10.87 -14.14 -6.49
CA VAL A 142 -10.83 -13.60 -5.12
C VAL A 142 -10.02 -12.33 -5.11
N LEU A 143 -8.79 -12.36 -5.61
CA LEU A 143 -7.90 -11.20 -5.63
C LEU A 143 -8.41 -10.08 -6.56
N ALA A 144 -9.23 -10.41 -7.56
CA ALA A 144 -9.88 -9.43 -8.43
C ALA A 144 -10.88 -8.50 -7.69
N ASN A 145 -11.31 -8.84 -6.47
CA ASN A 145 -12.12 -7.93 -5.65
C ASN A 145 -11.29 -6.81 -5.00
N CYS A 146 -9.97 -6.98 -4.90
CA CYS A 146 -9.08 -5.98 -4.36
C CYS A 146 -8.83 -4.87 -5.39
N ARG A 147 -8.79 -3.61 -4.95
CA ARG A 147 -8.20 -2.52 -5.75
C ARG A 147 -6.71 -2.79 -5.93
N PHE A 148 -6.12 -2.30 -7.01
CA PHE A 148 -4.76 -2.66 -7.38
C PHE A 148 -3.78 -1.49 -7.25
N TRP A 149 -2.71 -1.72 -6.50
CA TRP A 149 -1.57 -0.84 -6.39
C TRP A 149 -0.38 -1.49 -7.11
N LEU A 150 -0.03 -0.94 -8.26
CA LEU A 150 1.02 -1.46 -9.12
C LEU A 150 2.41 -1.01 -8.66
N ALA A 151 3.31 -1.95 -8.41
CA ALA A 151 4.74 -1.71 -8.25
C ALA A 151 5.45 -1.86 -9.60
N GLN A 152 5.82 -0.76 -10.23
CA GLN A 152 6.58 -0.81 -11.48
C GLN A 152 7.32 0.50 -11.75
N TYR A 153 8.64 0.44 -11.74
CA TYR A 153 9.51 1.59 -12.01
C TYR A 153 9.77 1.72 -13.50
N GLY A 154 9.12 2.69 -14.14
CA GLY A 154 9.24 2.89 -15.58
C GLY A 154 8.27 3.96 -16.11
N PRO A 155 8.32 4.28 -17.40
CA PRO A 155 7.53 5.38 -17.97
C PRO A 155 6.05 5.02 -18.19
N THR A 156 5.73 3.72 -18.25
CA THR A 156 4.38 3.25 -18.63
C THR A 156 3.98 2.08 -17.74
N PRO A 157 2.87 2.20 -16.97
CA PRO A 157 2.37 1.12 -16.14
C PRO A 157 1.79 -0.02 -17.01
N VAL A 158 2.11 -1.26 -16.63
CA VAL A 158 1.57 -2.47 -17.27
C VAL A 158 0.84 -3.29 -16.20
N VAL A 159 -0.48 -3.26 -16.25
CA VAL A 159 -1.35 -3.92 -15.28
C VAL A 159 -1.44 -5.42 -15.60
N PRO A 160 -1.40 -6.32 -14.59
CA PRO A 160 -1.67 -7.75 -14.79
C PRO A 160 -3.11 -7.98 -15.30
N PRO A 161 -3.37 -9.07 -16.05
CA PRO A 161 -4.71 -9.34 -16.62
C PRO A 161 -5.85 -9.42 -15.61
N ASN A 162 -5.56 -9.63 -14.34
CA ASN A 162 -6.55 -9.71 -13.25
C ASN A 162 -7.28 -8.38 -13.01
N TRP A 163 -6.71 -7.28 -13.43
CA TRP A 163 -7.27 -5.92 -13.31
C TRP A 163 -7.30 -5.21 -14.64
N THR A 164 -8.26 -4.33 -14.85
CA THR A 164 -8.36 -3.52 -16.07
C THR A 164 -7.56 -2.22 -15.97
N THR A 165 -7.26 -1.79 -14.75
CA THR A 165 -6.53 -0.57 -14.43
C THR A 165 -5.85 -0.69 -13.07
N TRP A 166 -4.98 0.24 -12.75
CA TRP A 166 -4.43 0.44 -11.42
C TRP A 166 -5.19 1.58 -10.71
N ASP A 167 -5.27 1.53 -9.41
CA ASP A 167 -5.76 2.64 -8.57
C ASP A 167 -4.59 3.48 -8.06
N LEU A 168 -3.52 2.81 -7.57
CA LEU A 168 -2.24 3.43 -7.24
C LEU A 168 -1.12 2.81 -8.07
N TRP A 169 -0.09 3.62 -8.36
CA TRP A 169 1.11 3.18 -9.05
C TRP A 169 2.36 3.72 -8.37
N GLN A 170 3.12 2.83 -7.69
CA GLN A 170 4.45 3.14 -7.20
C GLN A 170 5.40 3.16 -8.40
N TYR A 171 5.77 4.37 -8.81
CA TYR A 171 6.54 4.61 -10.02
C TYR A 171 8.05 4.78 -9.74
N THR A 172 8.44 4.97 -8.48
CA THR A 172 9.82 5.10 -8.02
C THR A 172 9.96 4.62 -6.58
N ASP A 173 11.14 4.08 -6.25
CA ASP A 173 11.60 3.74 -4.89
C ASP A 173 12.52 4.83 -4.29
N GLY A 174 12.46 6.04 -4.83
CA GLY A 174 13.35 7.13 -4.45
C GLY A 174 14.74 7.07 -5.10
N ALA A 175 15.06 5.98 -5.84
CA ALA A 175 16.34 5.81 -6.55
C ALA A 175 16.11 5.41 -8.02
N ALA A 176 15.37 4.35 -8.24
CA ALA A 176 14.98 3.87 -9.57
C ALA A 176 13.66 4.52 -10.02
N GLY A 177 13.38 4.45 -11.32
CA GLY A 177 12.14 4.99 -11.91
C GLY A 177 12.23 6.46 -12.30
N PRO A 178 11.12 7.04 -12.80
CA PRO A 178 11.06 8.45 -13.18
C PRO A 178 11.13 9.41 -11.98
N ALA A 179 11.67 10.61 -12.18
CA ALA A 179 11.61 11.69 -11.19
C ALA A 179 10.16 12.22 -11.04
N PRO A 180 9.85 12.89 -9.92
CA PRO A 180 10.71 13.21 -8.79
C PRO A 180 10.92 12.04 -7.83
N HIS A 181 12.09 11.99 -7.19
CA HIS A 181 12.49 10.93 -6.24
C HIS A 181 12.45 11.39 -4.78
N GLU A 182 12.29 12.68 -4.55
CA GLU A 182 12.34 13.28 -3.22
C GLU A 182 11.04 14.00 -2.89
N VAL A 183 10.72 14.04 -1.60
CA VAL A 183 9.62 14.80 -1.04
C VAL A 183 10.17 15.66 0.09
N PRO A 184 9.90 16.98 0.10
CA PRO A 184 10.18 17.83 1.26
C PRO A 184 9.66 17.20 2.55
N GLY A 185 10.50 17.11 3.56
CA GLY A 185 10.16 16.48 4.84
C GLY A 185 10.33 14.96 4.91
N ALA A 186 10.46 14.26 3.77
CA ALA A 186 10.74 12.82 3.74
C ALA A 186 12.08 12.47 3.09
N GLY A 187 12.63 13.37 2.25
CA GLY A 187 13.78 13.07 1.43
C GLY A 187 13.45 12.06 0.32
N ARG A 188 14.36 11.14 0.04
CA ARG A 188 14.14 10.06 -0.93
C ARG A 188 13.23 9.01 -0.33
N CYS A 189 12.14 8.72 -1.02
CA CYS A 189 11.16 7.73 -0.61
C CYS A 189 10.40 7.18 -1.81
N ASP A 190 9.65 6.12 -1.57
CA ASP A 190 8.69 5.57 -2.52
C ASP A 190 7.59 6.58 -2.80
N ARG A 191 7.25 6.73 -4.09
CA ARG A 191 6.22 7.68 -4.51
C ARG A 191 5.21 7.03 -5.42
N ASP A 192 3.96 7.43 -5.20
CA ASP A 192 2.80 6.84 -5.85
C ASP A 192 1.97 7.88 -6.57
N LYS A 193 1.49 7.47 -7.73
CA LYS A 193 0.45 8.19 -8.45
C LYS A 193 -0.89 7.54 -8.21
N PHE A 194 -1.90 8.35 -7.99
CA PHE A 194 -3.30 7.91 -8.00
C PHE A 194 -3.91 8.12 -9.38
N ASN A 195 -4.69 7.15 -9.86
CA ASN A 195 -5.38 7.19 -11.14
C ASN A 195 -6.70 7.97 -11.02
N GLY A 196 -6.62 9.26 -10.81
CA GLY A 196 -7.77 10.12 -10.62
C GLY A 196 -7.38 11.51 -10.09
N ASP A 197 -8.36 12.19 -9.53
CA ASP A 197 -8.24 13.49 -8.88
C ASP A 197 -8.27 13.37 -7.34
N GLU A 198 -8.15 14.50 -6.64
CA GLU A 198 -8.14 14.54 -5.18
C GLU A 198 -9.44 13.99 -4.56
N SER A 199 -10.59 14.28 -5.16
CA SER A 199 -11.88 13.77 -4.69
C SER A 199 -11.92 12.23 -4.78
N GLY A 200 -11.44 11.66 -5.88
CA GLY A 200 -11.30 10.22 -6.05
C GLY A 200 -10.32 9.60 -5.06
N LEU A 201 -9.22 10.29 -4.76
CA LEU A 201 -8.26 9.85 -3.75
C LEU A 201 -8.90 9.81 -2.36
N GLN A 202 -9.64 10.84 -1.97
CA GLN A 202 -10.36 10.87 -0.69
C GLN A 202 -11.37 9.71 -0.59
N MET A 203 -12.12 9.43 -1.66
CA MET A 203 -13.04 8.28 -1.72
C MET A 203 -12.31 6.93 -1.59
N LEU A 204 -11.09 6.80 -2.13
CA LEU A 204 -10.28 5.59 -1.95
C LEU A 204 -9.99 5.32 -0.47
N TRP A 205 -9.81 6.37 0.33
CA TRP A 205 -9.61 6.31 1.78
C TRP A 205 -10.91 6.25 2.59
N GLY A 206 -12.08 6.19 1.94
CA GLY A 206 -13.37 6.13 2.63
C GLY A 206 -13.85 7.47 3.20
N VAL A 207 -13.24 8.58 2.78
CA VAL A 207 -13.71 9.92 3.16
C VAL A 207 -14.93 10.25 2.31
N SER A 208 -16.10 10.33 2.95
CA SER A 208 -17.35 10.79 2.32
C SER A 208 -17.30 12.30 2.11
N GLN A 209 -17.79 12.75 0.95
CA GLN A 209 -17.98 14.19 0.67
C GLN A 209 -19.22 14.73 1.36
#